data_c36453f60d8a8d17b20fd6ad946bfd52
#
_entry.id   c36453f60d8a8d17b20fd6ad946bfd52
#
_cell.length_a   1.000
_cell.length_b   1.000
_cell.length_c   1.000
_cell.angle_alpha   90.00
_cell.angle_beta   90.00
_cell.angle_gamma   90.00
#
_symmetry.space_group_name_H-M   'P 1'
#
loop_
_entity.id
_entity.type
_entity.pdbx_description
1 polymer ?
#
loop_
_entity_poly.entity_id
_entity_poly.type
_entity_poly.pdbx_seq_one_letter_code
_entity_poly.pdbx_strand_id
1 'polypeptide(L)'
;QGLHRKEIGPKGCYLVSVSHNGHCEPRFIETSAIRFEEIKIDIAGMKTEAEFLEILRHKKENLRKQHKKNILLSIVLVGTGPLHRLCTQEGVRKLWLQESQSEEKSKSIFVMPYRMMCNTRPSINLAERRLLSDVVGDYLRAYDDMVDGNAVQTVRQILAERPEFKRLGVYAELLSDELLLRALKRCEIEGVTVLMGANDEH
;
A
#
# COMPACT_ATOMS: atom_id res chain seq x y z
N GLN A 1 -16.29 -10.69 -18.65
CA GLN A 1 -16.11 -9.34 -18.08
C GLN A 1 -16.05 -9.45 -16.57
N GLY A 2 -15.01 -8.88 -15.92
CA GLY A 2 -14.99 -8.71 -14.48
C GLY A 2 -16.06 -7.71 -14.03
N LEU A 3 -16.77 -8.01 -12.95
CA LEU A 3 -17.84 -7.16 -12.41
C LEU A 3 -17.37 -6.34 -11.21
N HIS A 4 -16.28 -6.76 -10.57
CA HIS A 4 -15.77 -6.13 -9.37
C HIS A 4 -14.30 -5.73 -9.47
N ARG A 5 -13.95 -4.61 -8.83
CA ARG A 5 -12.58 -4.11 -8.71
C ARG A 5 -11.56 -5.08 -8.09
N LYS A 6 -12.03 -6.12 -7.39
CA LYS A 6 -11.18 -7.19 -6.83
C LYS A 6 -10.82 -8.27 -7.86
N GLU A 7 -11.46 -8.26 -9.01
CA GLU A 7 -11.26 -9.22 -10.08
C GLU A 7 -10.19 -8.73 -11.05
N ILE A 8 -8.97 -8.53 -10.54
CA ILE A 8 -7.81 -8.09 -11.32
C ILE A 8 -7.42 -9.15 -12.36
N GLY A 9 -6.84 -8.70 -13.48
CA GLY A 9 -6.28 -9.55 -14.50
C GLY A 9 -7.25 -9.97 -15.60
N PRO A 10 -6.84 -10.92 -16.45
CA PRO A 10 -7.61 -11.35 -17.61
C PRO A 10 -8.89 -12.09 -17.20
N LYS A 11 -9.99 -11.80 -17.90
CA LYS A 11 -11.27 -12.52 -17.77
C LYS A 11 -11.68 -13.08 -19.12
N GLY A 12 -12.15 -14.31 -19.11
CA GLY A 12 -12.48 -14.99 -20.34
C GLY A 12 -13.12 -16.35 -20.11
N CYS A 13 -13.03 -17.21 -21.12
CA CYS A 13 -13.51 -18.59 -21.09
C CYS A 13 -12.39 -19.54 -21.51
N TYR A 14 -12.59 -20.80 -21.19
CA TYR A 14 -11.74 -21.86 -21.69
C TYR A 14 -12.38 -22.51 -22.93
N LEU A 15 -11.63 -22.56 -24.01
CA LEU A 15 -11.92 -23.46 -25.14
C LEU A 15 -11.23 -24.77 -24.83
N VAL A 16 -12.03 -25.84 -24.73
CA VAL A 16 -11.51 -27.18 -24.44
C VAL A 16 -11.61 -28.01 -25.70
N SER A 17 -10.46 -28.44 -26.23
CA SER A 17 -10.39 -29.42 -27.29
C SER A 17 -10.34 -30.82 -26.67
N VAL A 18 -11.26 -31.69 -27.07
CA VAL A 18 -11.29 -33.09 -26.59
C VAL A 18 -10.91 -34.00 -27.75
N SER A 19 -9.82 -34.72 -27.60
CA SER A 19 -9.36 -35.69 -28.59
C SER A 19 -10.14 -37.01 -28.48
N HIS A 20 -10.05 -37.86 -29.50
CA HIS A 20 -10.78 -39.11 -29.59
C HIS A 20 -10.46 -40.10 -28.44
N ASN A 21 -9.28 -40.00 -27.86
CA ASN A 21 -8.86 -40.79 -26.70
C ASN A 21 -9.24 -40.16 -25.34
N GLY A 22 -10.07 -39.10 -25.33
CA GLY A 22 -10.52 -38.42 -24.13
C GLY A 22 -9.54 -37.42 -23.53
N HIS A 23 -8.39 -37.16 -24.20
CA HIS A 23 -7.47 -36.16 -23.75
C HIS A 23 -8.05 -34.74 -23.94
N CYS A 24 -8.02 -33.91 -22.89
CA CYS A 24 -8.56 -32.56 -22.86
C CYS A 24 -7.45 -31.51 -22.85
N GLU A 25 -7.47 -30.60 -23.82
CA GLU A 25 -6.55 -29.49 -23.92
C GLU A 25 -7.29 -28.16 -23.69
N PRO A 26 -7.24 -27.56 -22.47
CA PRO A 26 -7.87 -26.29 -22.20
C PRO A 26 -7.00 -25.14 -22.71
N ARG A 27 -7.58 -24.22 -23.48
CA ARG A 27 -6.96 -22.95 -23.89
C ARG A 27 -7.78 -21.79 -23.35
N PHE A 28 -7.17 -20.94 -22.54
CA PHE A 28 -7.82 -19.72 -22.06
C PHE A 28 -7.93 -18.69 -23.19
N ILE A 29 -9.13 -18.14 -23.37
CA ILE A 29 -9.43 -17.07 -24.32
C ILE A 29 -9.93 -15.87 -23.52
N GLU A 30 -9.15 -14.79 -23.50
CA GLU A 30 -9.55 -13.57 -22.86
C GLU A 30 -10.62 -12.83 -23.69
N THR A 31 -11.85 -12.77 -23.17
CA THR A 31 -13.02 -12.18 -23.84
C THR A 31 -13.45 -10.84 -23.23
N SER A 32 -12.82 -10.40 -22.13
CA SER A 32 -13.17 -9.13 -21.51
C SER A 32 -12.79 -7.93 -22.40
N ALA A 33 -13.70 -6.99 -22.57
CA ALA A 33 -13.46 -5.74 -23.29
C ALA A 33 -12.64 -4.74 -22.45
N ILE A 34 -12.80 -4.81 -21.12
CA ILE A 34 -12.10 -3.96 -20.14
C ILE A 34 -11.41 -4.87 -19.13
N ARG A 35 -10.18 -4.52 -18.80
CA ARG A 35 -9.37 -5.22 -17.81
C ARG A 35 -9.19 -4.36 -16.57
N PHE A 36 -9.29 -4.96 -15.38
CA PHE A 36 -8.92 -4.32 -14.12
C PHE A 36 -7.48 -4.67 -13.78
N GLU A 37 -6.68 -3.64 -13.51
CA GLU A 37 -5.28 -3.78 -13.08
C GLU A 37 -5.00 -2.96 -11.84
N GLU A 38 -4.02 -3.42 -11.07
CA GLU A 38 -3.48 -2.67 -9.94
C GLU A 38 -1.97 -2.55 -10.10
N ILE A 39 -1.46 -1.34 -9.92
CA ILE A 39 -0.02 -1.09 -9.87
C ILE A 39 0.39 -0.51 -8.53
N LYS A 40 1.58 -0.89 -8.09
CA LYS A 40 2.26 -0.25 -6.98
C LYS A 40 3.30 0.72 -7.52
N ILE A 41 3.30 1.93 -6.98
CA ILE A 41 4.31 2.95 -7.28
C ILE A 41 5.05 3.23 -5.97
N ASP A 42 6.33 2.86 -5.95
CA ASP A 42 7.21 3.17 -4.85
C ASP A 42 7.71 4.62 -5.00
N ILE A 43 7.46 5.44 -3.97
CA ILE A 43 7.88 6.84 -3.92
C ILE A 43 9.34 7.02 -3.45
N ALA A 44 10.03 5.92 -3.11
CA ALA A 44 11.41 5.98 -2.67
C ALA A 44 12.29 6.64 -3.74
N GLY A 45 13.05 7.65 -3.33
CA GLY A 45 13.91 8.41 -4.23
C GLY A 45 13.23 9.49 -5.06
N MET A 46 11.91 9.56 -5.11
CA MET A 46 11.19 10.63 -5.79
C MET A 46 11.20 11.90 -4.93
N LYS A 47 11.60 13.02 -5.53
CA LYS A 47 11.72 14.31 -4.85
C LYS A 47 10.59 15.26 -5.21
N THR A 48 10.03 15.13 -6.39
CA THR A 48 9.06 16.06 -6.95
C THR A 48 7.79 15.36 -7.45
N GLU A 49 6.71 16.11 -7.47
CA GLU A 49 5.43 15.71 -8.06
C GLU A 49 5.58 15.36 -9.56
N ALA A 50 6.40 16.15 -10.27
CA ALA A 50 6.64 15.93 -11.69
C ALA A 50 7.27 14.57 -11.98
N GLU A 51 8.25 14.14 -11.15
CA GLU A 51 8.84 12.79 -11.25
C GLU A 51 7.79 11.69 -11.04
N PHE A 52 6.90 11.87 -10.08
CA PHE A 52 5.81 10.92 -9.84
C PHE A 52 4.86 10.83 -11.05
N LEU A 53 4.41 11.96 -11.58
CA LEU A 53 3.49 12.00 -12.72
C LEU A 53 4.13 11.41 -13.99
N GLU A 54 5.43 11.63 -14.20
CA GLU A 54 6.16 11.02 -15.31
C GLU A 54 6.24 9.49 -15.18
N ILE A 55 6.56 8.98 -13.99
CA ILE A 55 6.58 7.54 -13.72
C ILE A 55 5.20 6.92 -13.90
N LEU A 56 4.15 7.60 -13.44
CA LEU A 56 2.76 7.15 -13.64
C LEU A 56 2.42 7.08 -15.13
N ARG A 57 2.78 8.11 -15.90
CA ARG A 57 2.57 8.17 -17.35
C ARG A 57 3.29 7.04 -18.06
N HIS A 58 4.54 6.79 -17.72
CA HIS A 58 5.34 5.70 -18.26
C HIS A 58 4.74 4.32 -17.94
N LYS A 59 4.30 4.09 -16.70
CA LYS A 59 3.63 2.84 -16.30
C LYS A 59 2.32 2.62 -17.06
N LYS A 60 1.50 3.65 -17.25
CA LYS A 60 0.28 3.57 -18.07
C LYS A 60 0.60 3.18 -19.51
N GLU A 61 1.64 3.78 -20.10
CA GLU A 61 2.04 3.46 -21.47
C GLU A 61 2.51 2.02 -21.64
N ASN A 62 3.27 1.51 -20.67
CA ASN A 62 3.71 0.12 -20.65
C ASN A 62 2.52 -0.86 -20.58
N LEU A 63 1.54 -0.59 -19.70
CA LEU A 63 0.32 -1.41 -19.62
C LEU A 63 -0.46 -1.39 -20.94
N ARG A 64 -0.57 -0.23 -21.60
CA ARG A 64 -1.24 -0.08 -22.90
C ARG A 64 -0.58 -0.93 -23.97
N LYS A 65 0.75 -0.87 -24.07
CA LYS A 65 1.55 -1.67 -25.02
C LYS A 65 1.43 -3.16 -24.76
N GLN A 66 1.47 -3.55 -23.49
CA GLN A 66 1.45 -4.95 -23.07
C GLN A 66 0.10 -5.62 -23.35
N HIS A 67 -0.99 -4.95 -23.01
CA HIS A 67 -2.32 -5.58 -23.02
C HIS A 67 -3.13 -5.26 -24.27
N LYS A 68 -2.87 -4.13 -24.93
CA LYS A 68 -3.60 -3.66 -26.13
C LYS A 68 -5.12 -3.66 -25.93
N LYS A 69 -5.57 -3.37 -24.71
CA LYS A 69 -6.97 -3.34 -24.26
C LYS A 69 -7.22 -2.14 -23.37
N ASN A 70 -8.49 -1.78 -23.22
CA ASN A 70 -8.90 -0.78 -22.24
C ASN A 70 -8.69 -1.29 -20.82
N ILE A 71 -8.09 -0.46 -19.97
CA ILE A 71 -7.75 -0.81 -18.60
C ILE A 71 -8.38 0.18 -17.63
N LEU A 72 -9.01 -0.33 -16.57
CA LEU A 72 -9.31 0.42 -15.37
C LEU A 72 -8.23 0.15 -14.33
N LEU A 73 -7.51 1.21 -13.92
CA LEU A 73 -6.29 1.13 -13.15
C LEU A 73 -6.49 1.58 -11.71
N SER A 74 -6.18 0.70 -10.75
CA SER A 74 -5.99 1.04 -9.33
C SER A 74 -4.51 1.33 -9.08
N ILE A 75 -4.21 2.44 -8.39
CA ILE A 75 -2.85 2.85 -8.06
C ILE A 75 -2.68 2.78 -6.55
N VAL A 76 -1.63 2.12 -6.09
CA VAL A 76 -1.23 2.06 -4.68
C VAL A 76 0.14 2.69 -4.54
N LEU A 77 0.19 3.84 -3.86
CA LEU A 77 1.46 4.51 -3.53
C LEU A 77 2.07 3.79 -2.32
N VAL A 78 3.32 3.39 -2.43
CA VAL A 78 4.05 2.65 -1.38
C VAL A 78 5.44 3.26 -1.16
N GLY A 79 6.14 2.78 -0.16
CA GLY A 79 7.52 3.19 0.13
C GLY A 79 7.61 4.39 1.07
N THR A 80 8.84 4.88 1.22
CA THR A 80 9.19 6.01 2.10
C THR A 80 9.88 7.09 1.28
N GLY A 81 9.54 8.34 1.50
CA GLY A 81 10.19 9.43 0.76
C GLY A 81 9.60 10.80 1.06
N PRO A 82 10.24 11.85 0.51
CA PRO A 82 9.83 13.24 0.75
C PRO A 82 8.44 13.56 0.22
N LEU A 83 7.94 12.80 -0.79
CA LEU A 83 6.59 12.96 -1.32
C LEU A 83 5.49 12.43 -0.39
N HIS A 84 5.83 11.76 0.71
CA HIS A 84 4.84 11.19 1.63
C HIS A 84 3.78 12.23 2.05
N ARG A 85 4.19 13.44 2.43
CA ARG A 85 3.28 14.51 2.85
C ARG A 85 2.24 14.85 1.77
N LEU A 86 2.65 14.91 0.50
CA LEU A 86 1.73 15.13 -0.62
C LEU A 86 0.84 13.92 -0.86
N CYS A 87 1.42 12.71 -0.78
CA CYS A 87 0.68 11.47 -0.96
C CYS A 87 -0.43 11.24 0.09
N THR A 88 -0.27 11.75 1.32
CA THR A 88 -1.29 11.63 2.38
C THR A 88 -2.47 12.58 2.17
N GLN A 89 -2.29 13.70 1.49
CA GLN A 89 -3.34 14.67 1.23
C GLN A 89 -4.34 14.14 0.18
N GLU A 90 -5.59 13.92 0.60
CA GLU A 90 -6.62 13.38 -0.29
C GLU A 90 -6.89 14.31 -1.48
N GLY A 91 -6.89 15.63 -1.25
CA GLY A 91 -7.07 16.65 -2.30
C GLY A 91 -6.01 16.54 -3.40
N VAL A 92 -4.74 16.37 -3.03
CA VAL A 92 -3.63 16.21 -3.98
C VAL A 92 -3.80 14.93 -4.80
N ARG A 93 -4.11 13.81 -4.15
CA ARG A 93 -4.35 12.54 -4.87
C ARG A 93 -5.53 12.63 -5.83
N LYS A 94 -6.59 13.36 -5.46
CA LYS A 94 -7.74 13.63 -6.36
C LYS A 94 -7.33 14.44 -7.57
N LEU A 95 -6.49 15.47 -7.41
CA LEU A 95 -5.98 16.26 -8.52
C LEU A 95 -5.13 15.41 -9.48
N TRP A 96 -4.18 14.63 -8.97
CA TRP A 96 -3.37 13.72 -9.77
C TRP A 96 -4.22 12.69 -10.52
N LEU A 97 -5.26 12.18 -9.86
CA LEU A 97 -6.18 11.25 -10.49
C LEU A 97 -6.93 11.91 -11.64
N GLN A 98 -7.48 13.11 -11.44
CA GLN A 98 -8.23 13.87 -12.45
C GLN A 98 -7.35 14.26 -13.66
N GLU A 99 -6.13 14.72 -13.41
CA GLU A 99 -5.15 15.02 -14.46
C GLU A 99 -4.86 13.78 -15.30
N SER A 100 -4.51 12.68 -14.63
CA SER A 100 -4.22 11.42 -15.30
C SER A 100 -5.42 10.84 -16.06
N GLN A 101 -6.66 11.05 -15.58
CA GLN A 101 -7.89 10.68 -16.29
C GLN A 101 -8.10 11.55 -17.53
N SER A 102 -7.81 12.85 -17.43
CA SER A 102 -7.99 13.79 -18.54
C SER A 102 -7.09 13.46 -19.73
N GLU A 103 -5.86 13.01 -19.47
CA GLU A 103 -4.93 12.53 -20.50
C GLU A 103 -5.46 11.30 -21.27
N GLU A 104 -6.30 10.50 -20.64
CA GLU A 104 -6.79 9.24 -21.24
C GLU A 104 -8.06 9.40 -22.10
N LYS A 105 -8.80 10.52 -21.96
CA LYS A 105 -10.09 10.73 -22.65
C LYS A 105 -10.01 10.70 -24.17
N SER A 106 -8.87 11.09 -24.73
CA SER A 106 -8.67 11.15 -26.18
C SER A 106 -8.04 9.90 -26.78
N LYS A 107 -7.71 8.89 -25.96
CA LYS A 107 -7.00 7.71 -26.42
C LYS A 107 -7.96 6.59 -26.84
N SER A 108 -7.68 5.98 -27.99
CA SER A 108 -8.47 4.84 -28.51
C SER A 108 -8.38 3.60 -27.61
N ILE A 109 -7.21 3.38 -26.99
CA ILE A 109 -7.00 2.38 -25.94
C ILE A 109 -6.62 3.15 -24.69
N PHE A 110 -7.53 3.24 -23.73
CA PHE A 110 -7.30 3.99 -22.50
C PHE A 110 -6.76 3.11 -21.37
N VAL A 111 -5.95 3.72 -20.50
CA VAL A 111 -5.57 3.18 -19.20
C VAL A 111 -6.07 4.15 -18.14
N MET A 112 -7.33 4.01 -17.77
CA MET A 112 -8.08 4.95 -16.95
C MET A 112 -7.85 4.69 -15.47
N PRO A 113 -7.12 5.53 -14.74
CA PRO A 113 -7.00 5.40 -13.31
C PRO A 113 -8.32 5.80 -12.65
N TYR A 114 -8.88 4.92 -11.82
CA TYR A 114 -10.13 5.17 -11.10
C TYR A 114 -9.95 5.31 -9.59
N ARG A 115 -8.78 4.91 -9.07
CA ARG A 115 -8.49 4.92 -7.65
C ARG A 115 -7.00 5.13 -7.41
N MET A 116 -6.68 5.93 -6.38
CA MET A 116 -5.31 6.14 -5.89
C MET A 116 -5.31 6.03 -4.37
N MET A 117 -4.61 5.03 -3.84
CA MET A 117 -4.46 4.76 -2.42
C MET A 117 -3.07 5.11 -1.94
N CYS A 118 -2.98 5.60 -0.71
CA CYS A 118 -1.72 5.92 -0.06
C CYS A 118 -1.40 4.88 1.01
N ASN A 119 -0.30 4.15 0.81
CA ASN A 119 0.33 3.25 1.77
C ASN A 119 1.81 3.61 1.93
N THR A 120 2.12 4.90 1.81
CA THR A 120 3.48 5.44 1.97
C THR A 120 3.78 5.70 3.44
N ARG A 121 5.05 5.88 3.75
CA ARG A 121 5.54 6.25 5.09
C ARG A 121 6.45 7.48 5.00
N PRO A 122 6.54 8.30 6.06
CA PRO A 122 7.48 9.40 6.08
C PRO A 122 8.93 8.90 6.04
N SER A 123 9.81 9.68 5.42
CA SER A 123 11.25 9.45 5.50
C SER A 123 11.74 10.06 6.82
N ILE A 124 11.95 9.24 7.83
CA ILE A 124 12.39 9.66 9.16
C ILE A 124 13.76 9.04 9.42
N ASN A 125 14.76 9.87 9.71
CA ASN A 125 16.03 9.40 10.20
C ASN A 125 15.91 9.12 11.70
N LEU A 126 15.53 7.89 12.05
CA LEU A 126 15.32 7.47 13.44
C LEU A 126 16.60 7.58 14.28
N ALA A 127 17.77 7.34 13.68
CA ALA A 127 19.04 7.43 14.41
C ALA A 127 19.36 8.87 14.85
N GLU A 128 19.14 9.83 13.96
CA GLU A 128 19.28 11.25 14.27
C GLU A 128 18.24 11.71 15.29
N ARG A 129 16.99 11.26 15.13
CA ARG A 129 15.90 11.60 16.05
C ARG A 129 16.13 11.11 17.48
N ARG A 130 16.76 9.95 17.66
CA ARG A 130 17.13 9.43 19.00
C ARG A 130 18.06 10.34 19.77
N LEU A 131 18.87 11.15 19.09
CA LEU A 131 19.82 12.06 19.70
C LEU A 131 19.18 13.39 20.14
N LEU A 132 17.98 13.70 19.69
CA LEU A 132 17.30 14.93 20.04
C LEU A 132 16.62 14.83 21.40
N SER A 133 16.67 15.93 22.16
CA SER A 133 15.97 16.06 23.45
C SER A 133 14.58 16.66 23.22
N ASP A 134 13.74 15.91 22.49
CA ASP A 134 12.36 16.25 22.22
C ASP A 134 11.46 15.03 22.47
N VAL A 135 10.15 15.21 22.40
CA VAL A 135 9.14 14.15 22.65
C VAL A 135 9.36 12.93 21.76
N VAL A 136 9.80 13.14 20.52
CA VAL A 136 10.07 12.04 19.56
C VAL A 136 11.33 11.28 19.97
N GLY A 137 12.38 11.98 20.37
CA GLY A 137 13.61 11.37 20.91
C GLY A 137 13.36 10.60 22.19
N ASP A 138 12.56 11.16 23.12
CA ASP A 138 12.16 10.48 24.37
C ASP A 138 11.37 9.21 24.07
N TYR A 139 10.43 9.27 23.14
CA TYR A 139 9.68 8.11 22.69
C TYR A 139 10.58 7.01 22.13
N LEU A 140 11.54 7.36 21.27
CA LEU A 140 12.45 6.39 20.68
C LEU A 140 13.38 5.75 21.71
N ARG A 141 13.88 6.51 22.67
CA ARG A 141 14.68 5.96 23.77
C ARG A 141 13.87 5.03 24.66
N ALA A 142 12.65 5.40 25.03
CA ALA A 142 11.75 4.53 25.78
C ALA A 142 11.38 3.25 25.02
N TYR A 143 11.24 3.35 23.67
CA TYR A 143 11.05 2.19 22.81
C TYR A 143 12.27 1.26 22.83
N ASP A 144 13.50 1.80 22.73
CA ASP A 144 14.74 1.03 22.78
C ASP A 144 14.88 0.31 24.13
N ASP A 145 14.66 1.01 25.25
CA ASP A 145 14.70 0.44 26.61
C ASP A 145 13.69 -0.72 26.75
N MET A 146 12.50 -0.59 26.14
CA MET A 146 11.50 -1.64 26.14
C MET A 146 11.92 -2.85 25.30
N VAL A 147 12.58 -2.63 24.16
CA VAL A 147 13.04 -3.69 23.23
C VAL A 147 14.25 -4.43 23.81
N ASP A 148 15.18 -3.73 24.42
CA ASP A 148 16.39 -4.29 25.04
C ASP A 148 16.09 -5.08 26.32
N GLY A 149 14.92 -4.83 26.93
CA GLY A 149 14.37 -5.61 28.03
C GLY A 149 13.64 -6.88 27.55
N ASN A 150 12.69 -7.34 28.36
CA ASN A 150 11.80 -8.44 27.99
C ASN A 150 10.58 -7.92 27.21
N ALA A 151 10.82 -7.48 25.96
CA ALA A 151 9.85 -6.80 25.09
C ALA A 151 8.49 -7.49 25.03
N VAL A 152 8.47 -8.82 24.81
CA VAL A 152 7.22 -9.58 24.66
C VAL A 152 6.43 -9.59 25.96
N GLN A 153 7.10 -9.79 27.10
CA GLN A 153 6.44 -9.83 28.39
C GLN A 153 5.89 -8.44 28.77
N THR A 154 6.64 -7.39 28.52
CA THR A 154 6.21 -6.01 28.74
C THR A 154 4.97 -5.68 27.89
N VAL A 155 4.99 -6.04 26.60
CA VAL A 155 3.83 -5.84 25.72
C VAL A 155 2.62 -6.64 26.20
N ARG A 156 2.80 -7.89 26.61
CA ARG A 156 1.70 -8.71 27.18
C ARG A 156 1.10 -8.08 28.44
N GLN A 157 1.93 -7.53 29.33
CA GLN A 157 1.44 -6.82 30.54
C GLN A 157 0.61 -5.60 30.16
N ILE A 158 1.13 -4.75 29.27
CA ILE A 158 0.41 -3.55 28.78
C ILE A 158 -0.93 -3.94 28.15
N LEU A 159 -0.95 -4.97 27.31
CA LEU A 159 -2.17 -5.44 26.67
C LEU A 159 -3.17 -6.00 27.68
N ALA A 160 -2.72 -6.76 28.69
CA ALA A 160 -3.58 -7.35 29.70
C ALA A 160 -4.33 -6.30 30.55
N GLU A 161 -3.79 -5.09 30.67
CA GLU A 161 -4.42 -3.97 31.36
C GLU A 161 -5.52 -3.29 30.53
N ARG A 162 -5.52 -3.50 29.19
CA ARG A 162 -6.48 -2.84 28.28
C ARG A 162 -7.85 -3.53 28.27
N PRO A 163 -8.94 -2.79 28.47
CA PRO A 163 -10.30 -3.36 28.46
C PRO A 163 -10.64 -4.06 27.14
N GLU A 164 -10.15 -3.51 26.02
CA GLU A 164 -10.38 -4.04 24.67
C GLU A 164 -9.74 -5.41 24.52
N PHE A 165 -8.54 -5.59 25.08
CA PHE A 165 -7.81 -6.85 25.04
C PHE A 165 -8.48 -7.93 25.92
N LYS A 166 -9.00 -7.54 27.07
CA LYS A 166 -9.76 -8.45 27.96
C LYS A 166 -11.01 -9.03 27.28
N ARG A 167 -11.61 -8.29 26.35
CA ARG A 167 -12.78 -8.76 25.58
C ARG A 167 -12.44 -9.84 24.55
N LEU A 168 -11.18 -9.98 24.16
CA LEU A 168 -10.74 -11.03 23.23
C LEU A 168 -10.80 -12.45 23.83
N GLY A 169 -10.79 -12.57 25.18
CA GLY A 169 -10.87 -13.87 25.85
C GLY A 169 -9.82 -14.86 25.34
N VAL A 170 -10.28 -16.04 24.93
CA VAL A 170 -9.40 -17.12 24.42
C VAL A 170 -8.59 -16.71 23.18
N TYR A 171 -9.07 -15.74 22.37
CA TYR A 171 -8.34 -15.27 21.20
C TYR A 171 -7.08 -14.49 21.55
N ALA A 172 -6.94 -13.99 22.78
CA ALA A 172 -5.71 -13.37 23.25
C ALA A 172 -4.53 -14.36 23.30
N GLU A 173 -4.81 -15.65 23.50
CA GLU A 173 -3.81 -16.72 23.55
C GLU A 173 -3.24 -17.04 22.16
N LEU A 174 -3.96 -16.68 21.07
CA LEU A 174 -3.50 -16.87 19.70
C LEU A 174 -2.42 -15.86 19.27
N LEU A 175 -2.13 -14.84 20.10
CA LEU A 175 -1.07 -13.88 19.84
C LEU A 175 0.29 -14.52 20.13
N SER A 176 0.93 -15.03 19.09
CA SER A 176 2.30 -15.55 19.18
C SER A 176 3.29 -14.44 19.50
N ASP A 177 4.42 -14.81 20.15
CA ASP A 177 5.50 -13.87 20.45
C ASP A 177 6.08 -13.24 19.17
N GLU A 178 6.13 -13.99 18.07
CA GLU A 178 6.56 -13.48 16.77
C GLU A 178 5.64 -12.38 16.25
N LEU A 179 4.32 -12.54 16.41
CA LEU A 179 3.33 -11.54 16.03
C LEU A 179 3.49 -10.27 16.85
N LEU A 180 3.70 -10.41 18.18
CA LEU A 180 3.91 -9.28 19.09
C LEU A 180 5.19 -8.53 18.76
N LEU A 181 6.30 -9.21 18.49
CA LEU A 181 7.57 -8.58 18.08
C LEU A 181 7.44 -7.88 16.74
N ARG A 182 6.69 -8.45 15.79
CA ARG A 182 6.42 -7.81 14.51
C ARG A 182 5.56 -6.55 14.65
N ALA A 183 4.56 -6.60 15.53
CA ALA A 183 3.74 -5.44 15.87
C ALA A 183 4.59 -4.36 16.56
N LEU A 184 5.42 -4.73 17.51
CA LEU A 184 6.32 -3.80 18.21
C LEU A 184 7.26 -3.06 17.25
N LYS A 185 7.89 -3.79 16.30
CA LYS A 185 8.73 -3.16 15.26
C LYS A 185 7.98 -2.12 14.41
N ARG A 186 6.67 -2.31 14.23
CA ARG A 186 5.86 -1.31 13.53
C ARG A 186 5.61 -0.08 14.41
N CYS A 187 5.45 -0.25 15.71
CA CYS A 187 5.24 0.85 16.66
C CYS A 187 6.37 1.86 16.64
N GLU A 188 7.61 1.45 16.39
CA GLU A 188 8.76 2.37 16.28
C GLU A 188 8.49 3.50 15.29
N ILE A 189 8.08 3.16 14.07
CA ILE A 189 7.85 4.13 12.99
C ILE A 189 6.46 4.78 13.12
N GLU A 190 5.44 4.00 13.46
CA GLU A 190 4.07 4.49 13.57
C GLU A 190 3.91 5.49 14.71
N GLY A 191 4.54 5.24 15.88
CA GLY A 191 4.53 6.16 17.01
C GLY A 191 5.21 7.49 16.68
N VAL A 192 6.38 7.44 16.06
CA VAL A 192 7.07 8.67 15.60
C VAL A 192 6.20 9.43 14.59
N THR A 193 5.55 8.73 13.68
CA THR A 193 4.67 9.37 12.68
C THR A 193 3.50 10.09 13.32
N VAL A 194 2.89 9.48 14.34
CA VAL A 194 1.78 10.10 15.10
C VAL A 194 2.26 11.33 15.85
N LEU A 195 3.40 11.23 16.56
CA LEU A 195 3.96 12.35 17.32
C LEU A 195 4.38 13.52 16.44
N MET A 196 4.89 13.25 15.24
CA MET A 196 5.25 14.29 14.26
C MET A 196 4.01 14.92 13.62
N GLY A 197 2.96 14.13 13.33
CA GLY A 197 1.71 14.64 12.78
C GLY A 197 0.93 15.51 13.77
N ALA A 198 1.00 15.22 15.05
CA ALA A 198 0.38 16.04 16.09
C ALA A 198 1.03 17.43 16.25
N ASN A 199 2.29 17.60 15.80
CA ASN A 199 2.99 18.90 15.83
C ASN A 199 2.72 19.78 14.60
N ASP A 200 2.14 19.23 13.53
CA ASP A 200 1.84 19.97 12.29
C ASP A 200 0.43 20.63 12.29
N GLU A 201 -0.38 20.41 13.34
CA GLU A 201 -1.75 20.96 13.50
C GLU A 201 -1.82 22.24 14.39
N HIS A 202 -0.68 22.86 14.72
CA HIS A 202 -0.62 24.13 15.50
C HIS A 202 0.03 25.27 14.73
#